data_184b571b1ba7a0a736481873a02be5fc
#
_entry.id   184b571b1ba7a0a736481873a02be5fc
#
_cell.length_a   1.000
_cell.length_b   1.000
_cell.length_c   1.000
_cell.angle_alpha   90.00
_cell.angle_beta   90.00
_cell.angle_gamma   90.00
#
_symmetry.space_group_name_H-M   'P 1'
#
loop_
_entity.id
_entity.type
_entity.pdbx_description
1 polymer ?
#
loop_
_entity_poly.entity_id
_entity_poly.type
_entity_poly.pdbx_seq_one_letter_code
_entity_poly.pdbx_strand_id
1 'polypeptide(L)'
;IIKLIFPMTKDKDILKASWKKNAKIMAETVLTGKNVVYLTVGDPFLYSTWIYMHRDLKENYPDMDISVIPGIVSMFTFAAKVGVSVAEGAEKVAIIPSCYDLSSVKEIAKHSESMIFLKDGRYFDKVIEVLKESGFPDNSIFAIGQDLGTENEIIRKMTLGEVNDSSLTTKYFSILVVKRV
;
A
#
# COMPACT_ATOMS: atom_id res chain seq x y z
N ILE A 1 -4.66 -27.06 -3.03
CA ILE A 1 -4.28 -25.65 -3.26
C ILE A 1 -4.46 -25.35 -4.74
N ILE A 2 -5.18 -24.27 -5.05
CA ILE A 2 -5.36 -23.76 -6.41
C ILE A 2 -4.51 -22.49 -6.54
N LYS A 3 -3.63 -22.44 -7.54
CA LYS A 3 -2.81 -21.27 -7.81
C LYS A 3 -3.54 -20.34 -8.78
N LEU A 4 -3.87 -19.13 -8.34
CA LEU A 4 -4.43 -18.06 -9.17
C LEU A 4 -3.29 -17.14 -9.66
N ILE A 5 -3.28 -16.85 -10.96
CA ILE A 5 -2.24 -16.02 -11.59
C ILE A 5 -2.82 -14.63 -11.89
N PHE A 6 -2.09 -13.60 -11.46
CA PHE A 6 -2.42 -12.19 -11.71
C PHE A 6 -1.28 -11.57 -12.52
N PRO A 7 -1.52 -11.15 -13.77
CA PRO A 7 -0.48 -10.57 -14.61
C PRO A 7 -0.05 -9.19 -14.09
N MET A 8 1.24 -8.91 -14.14
CA MET A 8 1.81 -7.59 -13.86
C MET A 8 1.84 -6.77 -15.15
N THR A 9 0.73 -6.12 -15.48
CA THR A 9 0.57 -5.30 -16.69
C THR A 9 -0.20 -4.02 -16.39
N LYS A 10 -0.06 -3.00 -17.27
CA LYS A 10 -0.89 -1.79 -17.27
C LYS A 10 -2.11 -1.92 -18.18
N ASP A 11 -2.21 -2.98 -18.97
CA ASP A 11 -3.34 -3.27 -19.86
C ASP A 11 -4.57 -3.63 -19.02
N LYS A 12 -5.55 -2.75 -19.03
CA LYS A 12 -6.79 -2.89 -18.23
C LYS A 12 -7.66 -4.07 -18.67
N ASP A 13 -7.63 -4.44 -19.93
CA ASP A 13 -8.46 -5.52 -20.45
C ASP A 13 -7.88 -6.88 -20.07
N ILE A 14 -6.56 -7.03 -20.16
CA ILE A 14 -5.85 -8.22 -19.63
C ILE A 14 -6.09 -8.37 -18.12
N LEU A 15 -6.02 -7.27 -17.36
CA LEU A 15 -6.28 -7.31 -15.92
C LEU A 15 -7.70 -7.75 -15.62
N LYS A 16 -8.71 -7.13 -16.25
CA LYS A 16 -10.12 -7.47 -16.07
C LYS A 16 -10.41 -8.93 -16.43
N ALA A 17 -9.89 -9.41 -17.57
CA ALA A 17 -10.04 -10.80 -17.98
C ALA A 17 -9.45 -11.77 -16.95
N SER A 18 -8.29 -11.45 -16.39
CA SER A 18 -7.65 -12.25 -15.35
C SER A 18 -8.46 -12.28 -14.06
N TRP A 19 -8.96 -11.14 -13.59
CA TRP A 19 -9.79 -11.07 -12.38
C TRP A 19 -11.08 -11.88 -12.54
N LYS A 20 -11.78 -11.71 -13.67
CA LYS A 20 -13.00 -12.46 -13.98
C LYS A 20 -12.75 -13.98 -14.04
N LYS A 21 -11.66 -14.39 -14.71
CA LYS A 21 -11.26 -15.80 -14.78
C LYS A 21 -11.00 -16.38 -13.39
N ASN A 22 -10.24 -15.66 -12.55
CA ASN A 22 -9.89 -16.13 -11.21
C ASN A 22 -11.11 -16.16 -10.28
N ALA A 23 -12.00 -15.18 -10.34
CA ALA A 23 -13.26 -15.15 -9.61
C ALA A 23 -14.15 -16.34 -10.01
N LYS A 24 -14.25 -16.63 -11.31
CA LYS A 24 -15.01 -17.79 -11.82
C LYS A 24 -14.46 -19.11 -11.27
N ILE A 25 -13.14 -19.31 -11.24
CA ILE A 25 -12.52 -20.54 -10.68
C ILE A 25 -12.92 -20.71 -9.20
N MET A 26 -12.92 -19.63 -8.43
CA MET A 26 -13.34 -19.66 -7.03
C MET A 26 -14.82 -20.03 -6.90
N ALA A 27 -15.68 -19.34 -7.66
CA ALA A 27 -17.12 -19.58 -7.64
C ALA A 27 -17.47 -21.01 -8.02
N GLU A 28 -16.93 -21.52 -9.12
CA GLU A 28 -17.14 -22.91 -9.56
C GLU A 28 -16.69 -23.92 -8.50
N THR A 29 -15.60 -23.62 -7.79
CA THR A 29 -15.14 -24.49 -6.69
C THR A 29 -16.14 -24.50 -5.52
N VAL A 30 -16.67 -23.34 -5.13
CA VAL A 30 -17.70 -23.23 -4.08
C VAL A 30 -18.98 -23.96 -4.49
N LEU A 31 -19.41 -23.83 -5.74
CA LEU A 31 -20.61 -24.48 -6.26
C LEU A 31 -20.52 -26.03 -6.26
N THR A 32 -19.33 -26.61 -6.14
CA THR A 32 -19.16 -28.05 -5.87
C THR A 32 -19.36 -28.43 -4.41
N GLY A 33 -19.79 -27.51 -3.54
CA GLY A 33 -19.99 -27.72 -2.11
C GLY A 33 -18.71 -27.63 -1.27
N LYS A 34 -17.64 -27.04 -1.80
CA LYS A 34 -16.36 -26.86 -1.09
C LYS A 34 -16.24 -25.47 -0.49
N ASN A 35 -15.60 -25.39 0.67
CA ASN A 35 -15.16 -24.11 1.24
C ASN A 35 -13.88 -23.65 0.54
N VAL A 36 -13.82 -22.37 0.15
CA VAL A 36 -12.66 -21.74 -0.48
C VAL A 36 -12.13 -20.65 0.42
N VAL A 37 -10.83 -20.67 0.67
CA VAL A 37 -10.13 -19.58 1.37
C VAL A 37 -9.17 -18.90 0.40
N TYR A 38 -9.36 -17.59 0.19
CA TYR A 38 -8.44 -16.77 -0.57
C TYR A 38 -7.46 -16.06 0.38
N LEU A 39 -6.17 -16.28 0.17
CA LEU A 39 -5.13 -15.66 0.98
C LEU A 39 -4.52 -14.47 0.26
N THR A 40 -4.37 -13.35 0.97
CA THR A 40 -3.67 -12.16 0.49
C THR A 40 -2.74 -11.61 1.58
N VAL A 41 -1.73 -10.86 1.17
CA VAL A 41 -0.83 -10.17 2.10
C VAL A 41 -1.45 -8.81 2.48
N GLY A 42 -1.44 -8.48 3.78
CA GLY A 42 -2.04 -7.26 4.30
C GLY A 42 -3.56 -7.36 4.41
N ASP A 43 -4.25 -6.25 4.17
CA ASP A 43 -5.70 -6.20 4.23
C ASP A 43 -6.32 -6.44 2.85
N PRO A 44 -7.37 -7.26 2.73
CA PRO A 44 -8.00 -7.58 1.45
C PRO A 44 -8.67 -6.37 0.77
N PHE A 45 -8.98 -5.30 1.49
CA PHE A 45 -9.61 -4.10 0.91
C PHE A 45 -8.68 -2.89 0.78
N LEU A 46 -7.38 -3.02 1.08
CA LEU A 46 -6.42 -1.94 0.86
C LEU A 46 -5.39 -2.31 -0.22
N TYR A 47 -5.54 -1.75 -1.43
CA TYR A 47 -4.65 -1.95 -2.60
C TYR A 47 -4.42 -3.42 -2.96
N SER A 48 -5.41 -4.28 -2.70
CA SER A 48 -5.40 -5.71 -2.98
C SER A 48 -6.14 -6.03 -4.28
N THR A 49 -5.70 -7.04 -5.02
CA THR A 49 -6.42 -7.60 -6.18
C THR A 49 -7.73 -8.26 -5.78
N TRP A 50 -7.89 -8.63 -4.51
CA TRP A 50 -9.16 -9.14 -3.98
C TRP A 50 -10.34 -8.23 -4.27
N ILE A 51 -10.16 -6.91 -4.17
CA ILE A 51 -11.21 -5.91 -4.39
C ILE A 51 -11.92 -6.12 -5.73
N TYR A 52 -11.16 -6.40 -6.77
CA TYR A 52 -11.70 -6.59 -8.13
C TYR A 52 -12.43 -7.93 -8.27
N MET A 53 -11.88 -9.00 -7.69
CA MET A 53 -12.53 -10.32 -7.70
C MET A 53 -13.78 -10.32 -6.82
N HIS A 54 -13.73 -9.68 -5.65
CA HIS A 54 -14.89 -9.55 -4.76
C HIS A 54 -16.05 -8.86 -5.47
N ARG A 55 -15.76 -7.79 -6.22
CA ARG A 55 -16.78 -7.09 -7.02
C ARG A 55 -17.39 -8.01 -8.07
N ASP A 56 -16.55 -8.73 -8.83
CA ASP A 56 -17.02 -9.69 -9.84
C ASP A 56 -17.86 -10.83 -9.23
N LEU A 57 -17.43 -11.35 -8.07
CA LEU A 57 -18.17 -12.39 -7.36
C LEU A 57 -19.53 -11.88 -6.87
N LYS A 58 -19.61 -10.69 -6.28
CA LYS A 58 -20.87 -10.11 -5.83
C LYS A 58 -21.84 -9.80 -6.98
N GLU A 59 -21.33 -9.41 -8.14
CA GLU A 59 -22.12 -9.11 -9.33
C GLU A 59 -22.66 -10.39 -10.01
N ASN A 60 -21.81 -11.42 -10.18
CA ASN A 60 -22.12 -12.58 -10.99
C ASN A 60 -22.60 -13.81 -10.17
N TYR A 61 -22.34 -13.80 -8.86
CA TYR A 61 -22.70 -14.89 -7.92
C TYR A 61 -23.28 -14.29 -6.61
N PRO A 62 -24.40 -13.57 -6.68
CA PRO A 62 -24.92 -12.78 -5.55
C PRO A 62 -25.28 -13.64 -4.32
N ASP A 63 -25.68 -14.88 -4.52
CA ASP A 63 -26.08 -15.80 -3.45
C ASP A 63 -24.88 -16.47 -2.75
N MET A 64 -23.66 -16.19 -3.21
CA MET A 64 -22.45 -16.73 -2.58
C MET A 64 -22.19 -16.07 -1.24
N ASP A 65 -22.09 -16.85 -0.18
CA ASP A 65 -21.66 -16.34 1.13
C ASP A 65 -20.15 -16.07 1.11
N ILE A 66 -19.78 -14.81 1.39
CA ILE A 66 -18.40 -14.34 1.39
C ILE A 66 -18.14 -13.61 2.70
N SER A 67 -17.32 -14.21 3.55
CA SER A 67 -16.79 -13.58 4.74
C SER A 67 -15.40 -13.01 4.49
N VAL A 68 -15.12 -11.81 4.98
CA VAL A 68 -13.82 -11.15 4.84
C VAL A 68 -13.21 -10.96 6.22
N ILE A 69 -12.01 -11.47 6.40
CA ILE A 69 -11.22 -11.29 7.62
C ILE A 69 -10.23 -10.16 7.36
N PRO A 70 -10.27 -9.05 8.13
CA PRO A 70 -9.33 -7.95 7.97
C PRO A 70 -7.92 -8.37 8.32
N GLY A 71 -6.94 -7.73 7.69
CA GLY A 71 -5.53 -7.99 7.91
C GLY A 71 -4.75 -6.75 8.35
N ILE A 72 -3.57 -6.96 8.90
CA ILE A 72 -2.66 -5.87 9.27
C ILE A 72 -1.88 -5.45 8.04
N VAL A 73 -2.00 -4.18 7.66
CA VAL A 73 -1.29 -3.62 6.51
C VAL A 73 0.15 -3.23 6.85
N SER A 74 1.02 -3.27 5.85
CA SER A 74 2.46 -3.00 6.01
C SER A 74 2.77 -1.64 6.66
N MET A 75 1.97 -0.61 6.40
CA MET A 75 2.19 0.72 6.98
C MET A 75 2.04 0.73 8.51
N PHE A 76 1.10 -0.02 9.07
CA PHE A 76 0.94 -0.11 10.53
C PHE A 76 2.00 -1.01 11.14
N THR A 77 2.36 -2.10 10.47
CA THR A 77 3.51 -2.94 10.89
C THR A 77 4.79 -2.11 10.90
N PHE A 78 5.02 -1.31 9.87
CA PHE A 78 6.19 -0.43 9.78
C PHE A 78 6.19 0.64 10.86
N ALA A 79 5.08 1.35 11.03
CA ALA A 79 4.93 2.40 12.05
C ALA A 79 5.23 1.86 13.45
N ALA A 80 4.72 0.66 13.79
CA ALA A 80 5.00 -0.02 15.05
C ALA A 80 6.49 -0.37 15.20
N LYS A 81 7.14 -0.86 14.13
CA LYS A 81 8.58 -1.20 14.15
C LYS A 81 9.48 0.02 14.38
N VAL A 82 9.13 1.17 13.81
CA VAL A 82 9.94 2.41 13.95
C VAL A 82 9.54 3.25 15.16
N GLY A 83 8.48 2.88 15.87
CA GLY A 83 7.94 3.64 17.00
C GLY A 83 7.47 5.04 16.57
N VAL A 84 6.68 5.11 15.51
CA VAL A 84 6.09 6.36 14.99
C VAL A 84 4.58 6.19 14.95
N SER A 85 3.85 7.03 15.66
CA SER A 85 2.41 7.10 15.54
C SER A 85 2.02 7.60 14.15
N VAL A 86 1.11 6.89 13.48
CA VAL A 86 0.61 7.28 12.17
C VAL A 86 -0.24 8.55 12.27
N ALA A 87 -1.04 8.66 13.33
CA ALA A 87 -1.82 9.84 13.66
C ALA A 87 -2.09 9.94 15.15
N GLU A 88 -2.26 11.16 15.64
CA GLU A 88 -2.68 11.46 17.01
C GLU A 88 -3.76 12.54 17.02
N GLY A 89 -4.72 12.43 17.92
CA GLY A 89 -5.77 13.43 18.07
C GLY A 89 -6.53 13.71 16.78
N ALA A 90 -6.42 14.95 16.27
CA ALA A 90 -7.10 15.43 15.07
C ALA A 90 -6.22 15.42 13.80
N GLU A 91 -5.05 14.82 13.85
CA GLU A 91 -4.11 14.77 12.72
C GLU A 91 -4.72 14.04 11.51
N LYS A 92 -4.46 14.57 10.33
CA LYS A 92 -4.89 14.00 9.07
C LYS A 92 -3.74 13.18 8.46
N VAL A 93 -4.07 12.01 7.95
CA VAL A 93 -3.13 11.09 7.32
C VAL A 93 -3.47 10.92 5.85
N ALA A 94 -2.49 11.12 4.99
CA ALA A 94 -2.61 10.79 3.59
C ALA A 94 -1.84 9.50 3.25
N ILE A 95 -2.50 8.59 2.54
CA ILE A 95 -1.90 7.34 2.04
C ILE A 95 -1.75 7.45 0.53
N ILE A 96 -0.53 7.47 0.05
CA ILE A 96 -0.18 7.65 -1.35
C ILE A 96 0.35 6.33 -1.92
N PRO A 97 -0.40 5.64 -2.79
CA PRO A 97 -0.03 4.31 -3.30
C PRO A 97 1.09 4.34 -4.33
N SER A 98 1.37 5.52 -4.92
CA SER A 98 2.44 5.72 -5.88
C SER A 98 2.76 7.21 -6.02
N CYS A 99 3.97 7.54 -6.40
CA CYS A 99 4.46 8.92 -6.51
C CYS A 99 4.51 9.45 -7.96
N TYR A 100 3.60 8.98 -8.83
CA TYR A 100 3.62 9.38 -10.24
C TYR A 100 3.08 10.81 -10.49
N ASP A 101 2.19 11.30 -9.64
CA ASP A 101 1.62 12.64 -9.72
C ASP A 101 2.07 13.48 -8.52
N LEU A 102 3.21 14.15 -8.70
CA LEU A 102 3.80 15.01 -7.67
C LEU A 102 2.99 16.28 -7.41
N SER A 103 2.23 16.77 -8.37
CA SER A 103 1.38 17.96 -8.18
C SER A 103 0.24 17.66 -7.19
N SER A 104 -0.38 16.51 -7.32
CA SER A 104 -1.38 16.01 -6.37
C SER A 104 -0.75 15.78 -4.98
N VAL A 105 0.46 15.21 -4.92
CA VAL A 105 1.19 15.04 -3.64
C VAL A 105 1.41 16.37 -2.95
N LYS A 106 1.85 17.39 -3.70
CA LYS A 106 2.08 18.75 -3.17
C LYS A 106 0.82 19.34 -2.55
N GLU A 107 -0.32 19.20 -3.21
CA GLU A 107 -1.57 19.74 -2.70
C GLU A 107 -2.05 18.99 -1.44
N ILE A 108 -1.99 17.67 -1.43
CA ILE A 108 -2.35 16.84 -0.27
C ILE A 108 -1.45 17.14 0.92
N ALA A 109 -0.15 17.36 0.69
CA ALA A 109 0.84 17.62 1.73
C ALA A 109 0.55 18.89 2.53
N LYS A 110 -0.08 19.91 1.93
CA LYS A 110 -0.46 21.14 2.64
C LYS A 110 -1.51 20.91 3.73
N HIS A 111 -2.27 19.84 3.63
CA HIS A 111 -3.42 19.56 4.48
C HIS A 111 -3.27 18.28 5.32
N SER A 112 -2.07 17.68 5.34
CA SER A 112 -1.77 16.45 6.06
C SER A 112 -0.64 16.65 7.05
N GLU A 113 -0.81 16.15 8.26
CA GLU A 113 0.23 16.11 9.28
C GLU A 113 1.13 14.89 9.09
N SER A 114 0.58 13.79 8.54
CA SER A 114 1.31 12.56 8.27
C SER A 114 1.05 12.07 6.86
N MET A 115 2.08 11.66 6.17
CA MET A 115 2.01 11.10 4.81
C MET A 115 2.71 9.76 4.74
N ILE A 116 2.04 8.78 4.14
CA ILE A 116 2.55 7.43 3.95
C ILE A 116 2.62 7.16 2.45
N PHE A 117 3.81 6.87 1.95
CA PHE A 117 4.03 6.52 0.56
C PHE A 117 4.31 5.02 0.46
N LEU A 118 3.55 4.35 -0.41
CA LEU A 118 3.67 2.92 -0.63
C LEU A 118 4.23 2.66 -2.03
N LYS A 119 5.10 1.67 -2.13
CA LYS A 119 5.69 1.20 -3.39
C LYS A 119 6.62 2.23 -4.04
N ASP A 120 7.53 1.70 -4.87
CA ASP A 120 8.33 2.45 -5.82
C ASP A 120 9.19 3.57 -5.23
N GLY A 121 10.16 3.20 -4.38
CA GLY A 121 11.10 4.13 -3.77
C GLY A 121 11.95 4.97 -4.76
N ARG A 122 11.88 4.69 -6.07
CA ARG A 122 12.59 5.44 -7.12
C ARG A 122 12.21 6.92 -7.20
N TYR A 123 11.08 7.30 -6.61
CA TYR A 123 10.55 8.69 -6.63
C TYR A 123 10.67 9.39 -5.29
N PHE A 124 11.28 8.76 -4.28
CA PHE A 124 11.31 9.35 -2.94
C PHE A 124 12.17 10.61 -2.84
N ASP A 125 13.21 10.75 -3.68
CA ASP A 125 13.96 11.99 -3.84
C ASP A 125 13.05 13.18 -4.18
N LYS A 126 12.23 13.03 -5.21
CA LYS A 126 11.27 14.05 -5.64
C LYS A 126 10.16 14.30 -4.62
N VAL A 127 9.75 13.25 -3.91
CA VAL A 127 8.77 13.38 -2.82
C VAL A 127 9.33 14.27 -1.72
N ILE A 128 10.60 14.11 -1.35
CA ILE A 128 11.26 14.93 -0.33
C ILE A 128 11.26 16.41 -0.72
N GLU A 129 11.62 16.72 -1.97
CA GLU A 129 11.58 18.09 -2.51
C GLU A 129 10.17 18.68 -2.36
N VAL A 130 9.15 17.93 -2.83
CA VAL A 130 7.76 18.36 -2.76
C VAL A 130 7.28 18.56 -1.32
N LEU A 131 7.67 17.70 -0.38
CA LEU A 131 7.31 17.84 1.02
C LEU A 131 7.91 19.10 1.65
N LYS A 132 9.20 19.37 1.40
CA LYS A 132 9.88 20.62 1.85
C LYS A 132 9.20 21.87 1.27
N GLU A 133 8.91 21.87 -0.04
CA GLU A 133 8.16 22.94 -0.69
C GLU A 133 6.73 23.13 -0.16
N SER A 134 6.14 22.08 0.37
CA SER A 134 4.80 22.09 0.97
C SER A 134 4.80 22.46 2.46
N GLY A 135 5.96 22.85 2.98
CA GLY A 135 6.12 23.35 4.35
C GLY A 135 6.23 22.25 5.41
N PHE A 136 6.67 21.05 5.04
CA PHE A 136 7.14 20.09 6.03
C PHE A 136 8.47 20.59 6.62
N PRO A 137 8.55 20.82 7.94
CA PRO A 137 9.77 21.34 8.55
C PRO A 137 10.88 20.29 8.56
N ASP A 138 12.14 20.73 8.59
CA ASP A 138 13.30 19.83 8.56
C ASP A 138 13.35 18.86 9.75
N ASN A 139 12.75 19.21 10.89
CA ASN A 139 12.64 18.30 12.04
C ASN A 139 11.49 17.28 11.93
N SER A 140 10.72 17.28 10.84
CA SER A 140 9.70 16.25 10.61
C SER A 140 10.32 14.86 10.67
N ILE A 141 9.59 13.91 11.28
CA ILE A 141 10.01 12.51 11.28
C ILE A 141 10.01 12.00 9.84
N PHE A 142 11.12 11.40 9.44
CA PHE A 142 11.27 10.68 8.19
C PHE A 142 11.66 9.23 8.51
N ALA A 143 10.83 8.29 8.12
CA ALA A 143 11.11 6.88 8.31
C ALA A 143 10.89 6.11 7.01
N ILE A 144 11.89 5.33 6.61
CA ILE A 144 11.86 4.52 5.39
C ILE A 144 12.13 3.06 5.70
N GLY A 145 11.35 2.17 5.09
CA GLY A 145 11.50 0.73 5.18
C GLY A 145 11.47 0.10 3.80
N GLN A 146 12.23 -0.97 3.63
CA GLN A 146 12.18 -1.82 2.45
C GLN A 146 12.20 -3.29 2.82
N ASP A 147 11.63 -4.14 1.97
CA ASP A 147 11.62 -5.59 2.09
C ASP A 147 11.17 -6.08 3.49
N LEU A 148 10.17 -5.37 4.08
CA LEU A 148 9.70 -5.61 5.45
C LEU A 148 9.28 -7.07 5.68
N GLY A 149 9.76 -7.65 6.79
CA GLY A 149 9.44 -9.02 7.16
C GLY A 149 10.27 -10.08 6.45
N THR A 150 11.25 -9.69 5.66
CA THR A 150 12.21 -10.61 5.01
C THR A 150 13.60 -10.51 5.63
N GLU A 151 14.51 -11.41 5.25
CA GLU A 151 15.92 -11.38 5.67
C GLU A 151 16.66 -10.13 5.14
N ASN A 152 16.12 -9.48 4.11
CA ASN A 152 16.68 -8.27 3.49
C ASN A 152 16.02 -6.98 4.01
N GLU A 153 15.32 -7.06 5.12
CA GLU A 153 14.65 -5.90 5.72
C GLU A 153 15.64 -4.79 6.06
N ILE A 154 15.34 -3.59 5.58
CA ILE A 154 16.07 -2.36 5.95
C ILE A 154 15.07 -1.37 6.52
N ILE A 155 15.39 -0.82 7.69
CA ILE A 155 14.61 0.23 8.35
C ILE A 155 15.56 1.36 8.74
N ARG A 156 15.15 2.60 8.41
CA ARG A 156 15.86 3.81 8.82
C ARG A 156 14.85 4.83 9.34
N LYS A 157 15.25 5.56 10.39
CA LYS A 157 14.50 6.68 10.96
C LYS A 157 15.45 7.85 11.20
N MET A 158 15.07 9.03 10.76
CA MET A 158 15.83 10.27 10.87
C MET A 158 14.87 11.46 10.77
N THR A 159 15.38 12.67 10.77
CA THR A 159 14.60 13.85 10.42
C THR A 159 14.61 14.08 8.90
N LEU A 160 13.62 14.83 8.40
CA LEU A 160 13.54 15.16 6.97
C LEU A 160 14.76 16.00 6.51
N GLY A 161 15.34 16.81 7.40
CA GLY A 161 16.53 17.61 7.11
C GLY A 161 17.83 16.78 7.00
N GLU A 162 17.88 15.62 7.66
CA GLU A 162 19.04 14.71 7.61
C GLU A 162 19.06 13.79 6.39
N VAL A 163 17.98 13.79 5.60
CA VAL A 163 17.88 12.89 4.45
C VAL A 163 18.89 13.27 3.38
N ASN A 164 19.62 12.28 2.90
CA ASN A 164 20.56 12.37 1.78
C ASN A 164 20.39 11.16 0.85
N ASP A 165 21.07 11.17 -0.30
CA ASP A 165 20.92 10.12 -1.32
C ASP A 165 21.17 8.70 -0.78
N SER A 166 22.10 8.54 0.16
CA SER A 166 22.39 7.24 0.78
C SER A 166 21.29 6.75 1.73
N SER A 167 20.37 7.63 2.15
CA SER A 167 19.24 7.31 3.02
C SER A 167 18.09 6.68 2.26
N LEU A 168 18.05 6.84 0.92
CA LEU A 168 16.93 6.44 0.08
C LEU A 168 17.08 5.02 -0.48
N THR A 169 16.00 4.53 -1.01
CA THR A 169 15.92 3.24 -1.70
C THR A 169 15.23 3.41 -3.04
N THR A 170 15.65 2.60 -4.01
CA THR A 170 15.01 2.53 -5.32
C THR A 170 14.13 1.28 -5.48
N LYS A 171 14.00 0.48 -4.42
CA LYS A 171 13.24 -0.77 -4.48
C LYS A 171 11.75 -0.53 -4.54
N TYR A 172 11.06 -1.44 -5.23
CA TYR A 172 9.60 -1.42 -5.34
C TYR A 172 8.91 -1.70 -3.99
N PHE A 173 9.39 -2.69 -3.24
CA PHE A 173 8.85 -3.02 -1.92
C PHE A 173 9.41 -2.08 -0.85
N SER A 174 8.98 -0.83 -0.91
CA SER A 174 9.38 0.20 0.04
C SER A 174 8.17 0.93 0.59
N ILE A 175 8.36 1.48 1.77
CA ILE A 175 7.41 2.33 2.48
C ILE A 175 8.15 3.53 3.05
N LEU A 176 7.55 4.69 2.93
CA LEU A 176 8.03 5.92 3.53
C LEU A 176 6.92 6.52 4.38
N VAL A 177 7.25 6.88 5.61
CA VAL A 177 6.38 7.65 6.50
C VAL A 177 7.07 8.98 6.79
N VAL A 178 6.37 10.08 6.54
CA VAL A 178 6.83 11.42 6.91
C VAL A 178 5.75 12.07 7.77
N LYS A 179 6.13 12.54 8.95
CA LYS A 179 5.21 13.15 9.91
C LYS A 179 5.75 14.48 10.42
N ARG A 180 4.91 15.50 10.42
CA ARG A 180 5.19 16.78 11.07
C ARG A 180 5.35 16.59 12.57
N VAL A 181 6.26 17.34 13.18
CA VAL A 181 6.50 17.38 14.63
C VAL A 181 6.19 18.78 15.14
#